data_83da60b361e1c279a48c6f40dbd7e4bb
#
_entry.id   83da60b361e1c279a48c6f40dbd7e4bb
#
_cell.length_a   1.000
_cell.length_b   1.000
_cell.length_c   1.000
_cell.angle_alpha   90.00
_cell.angle_beta   90.00
_cell.angle_gamma   90.00
#
_symmetry.space_group_name_H-M   'P 1'
#
loop_
_entity.id
_entity.type
_entity.pdbx_description
1 polymer ?
#
loop_
_entity_poly.entity_id
_entity_poly.type
_entity_poly.pdbx_seq_one_letter_code
_entity_poly.pdbx_strand_id
1 'polypeptide(L)'
;KYLIENKPLGTAGSLSLLPNNLTEPILLMNADVLTEFDPLHLLMFHNKNNAKATLSVLEDKYQVPFGVVETKGIELSSFIEKPEFVHQINAGIYILDPEILNLLKKDYKIDMPSLLMLAKQRNHKVIVCPIHEYWIDVGIPEKLNLAKKRISQ
;
A
#
# COMPACT_ATOMS: atom_id res chain seq x y z
N LYS A 1 12.24 -14.23 14.25
CA LYS A 1 12.19 -13.35 15.42
C LYS A 1 10.86 -12.62 15.40
N TYR A 2 10.12 -12.61 16.51
CA TYR A 2 8.80 -11.97 16.60
C TYR A 2 8.89 -10.69 17.41
N LEU A 3 8.10 -9.68 17.02
CA LEU A 3 7.79 -8.50 17.81
C LEU A 3 6.34 -8.65 18.27
N ILE A 4 6.12 -8.56 19.57
CA ILE A 4 4.79 -8.79 20.17
C ILE A 4 4.22 -7.44 20.60
N GLU A 5 3.04 -7.12 20.09
CA GLU A 5 2.26 -5.96 20.51
C GLU A 5 1.43 -6.31 21.76
N ASN A 6 1.43 -5.45 22.76
CA ASN A 6 0.57 -5.60 23.94
C ASN A 6 -0.90 -5.21 23.65
N LYS A 7 -1.12 -4.48 22.58
CA LYS A 7 -2.41 -4.06 22.03
C LYS A 7 -2.27 -3.80 20.54
N PRO A 8 -3.34 -3.92 19.72
CA PRO A 8 -3.27 -3.64 18.29
C PRO A 8 -2.82 -2.20 18.01
N LEU A 9 -1.70 -2.04 17.31
CA LEU A 9 -1.12 -0.74 16.99
C LEU A 9 -1.40 -0.27 15.53
N GLY A 10 -2.19 -1.02 14.78
CA GLY A 10 -2.46 -0.76 13.36
C GLY A 10 -1.32 -1.24 12.46
N THR A 11 -1.44 -1.01 11.15
CA THR A 11 -0.52 -1.59 10.15
C THR A 11 0.88 -0.95 10.15
N ALA A 12 1.08 0.17 10.85
CA ALA A 12 2.39 0.82 10.95
C ALA A 12 2.89 0.98 12.39
N GLY A 13 2.02 0.95 13.40
CA GLY A 13 2.41 1.24 14.78
C GLY A 13 3.37 0.21 15.37
N SER A 14 3.28 -1.06 14.95
CA SER A 14 4.22 -2.13 15.33
C SER A 14 5.67 -1.85 14.92
N LEU A 15 5.90 -1.03 13.90
CA LEU A 15 7.24 -0.61 13.51
C LEU A 15 7.96 0.20 14.60
N SER A 16 7.21 0.81 15.54
CA SER A 16 7.79 1.48 16.71
C SER A 16 8.48 0.54 17.69
N LEU A 17 8.31 -0.79 17.53
CA LEU A 17 8.97 -1.83 18.31
C LEU A 17 10.32 -2.29 17.70
N LEU A 18 10.63 -1.82 16.49
CA LEU A 18 11.91 -2.10 15.85
C LEU A 18 13.06 -1.41 16.59
N PRO A 19 14.30 -1.96 16.51
CA PRO A 19 15.46 -1.31 17.07
C PRO A 19 15.73 0.08 16.45
N ASN A 20 16.13 1.05 17.26
CA ASN A 20 16.40 2.42 16.80
C ASN A 20 17.73 2.58 16.05
N ASN A 21 18.54 1.52 15.96
CA ASN A 21 19.85 1.53 15.31
C ASN A 21 19.85 0.95 13.89
N LEU A 22 18.70 0.93 13.24
CA LEU A 22 18.60 0.53 11.84
C LEU A 22 19.26 1.59 10.96
N THR A 23 20.07 1.15 10.02
CA THR A 23 20.81 2.01 9.07
C THR A 23 20.36 1.81 7.62
N GLU A 24 19.72 0.69 7.35
CA GLU A 24 19.27 0.32 6.00
C GLU A 24 17.75 0.45 5.85
N PRO A 25 17.28 0.72 4.64
CA PRO A 25 15.84 0.71 4.35
C PRO A 25 15.18 -0.62 4.69
N ILE A 26 13.94 -0.56 5.13
CA ILE A 26 13.16 -1.72 5.56
C ILE A 26 12.15 -2.06 4.48
N LEU A 27 12.14 -3.32 4.04
CA LEU A 27 11.02 -3.89 3.30
C LEU A 27 9.92 -4.30 4.27
N LEU A 28 8.74 -3.79 4.05
CA LEU A 28 7.53 -4.18 4.76
C LEU A 28 6.51 -4.73 3.78
N MET A 29 5.85 -5.81 4.16
CA MET A 29 4.80 -6.44 3.35
C MET A 29 3.65 -6.88 4.25
N ASN A 30 2.42 -6.67 3.80
CA ASN A 30 1.24 -7.22 4.45
C ASN A 30 1.29 -8.75 4.43
N ALA A 31 0.90 -9.40 5.53
CA ALA A 31 1.00 -10.86 5.67
C ALA A 31 -0.01 -11.65 4.80
N ASP A 32 -1.02 -10.96 4.29
CA ASP A 32 -2.09 -11.50 3.44
C ASP A 32 -1.90 -11.20 1.94
N VAL A 33 -0.72 -10.73 1.55
CA VAL A 33 -0.36 -10.49 0.14
C VAL A 33 0.42 -11.67 -0.42
N LEU A 34 -0.05 -12.21 -1.54
CA LEU A 34 0.68 -13.15 -2.39
C LEU A 34 0.98 -12.48 -3.74
N THR A 35 2.24 -12.47 -4.15
CA THR A 35 2.68 -11.81 -5.36
C THR A 35 3.89 -12.50 -5.99
N GLU A 36 4.04 -12.33 -7.30
CA GLU A 36 5.24 -12.71 -8.05
C GLU A 36 6.21 -11.51 -8.22
N PHE A 37 5.87 -10.35 -7.67
CA PHE A 37 6.71 -9.16 -7.73
C PHE A 37 8.01 -9.36 -6.93
N ASP A 38 9.16 -9.03 -7.55
CA ASP A 38 10.47 -9.07 -6.89
C ASP A 38 10.68 -7.79 -6.05
N PRO A 39 10.75 -7.91 -4.71
CA PRO A 39 10.96 -6.76 -3.83
C PRO A 39 12.28 -6.02 -4.08
N LEU A 40 13.29 -6.66 -4.70
CA LEU A 40 14.55 -5.99 -5.05
C LEU A 40 14.32 -4.87 -6.07
N HIS A 41 13.36 -5.02 -6.97
CA HIS A 41 12.99 -3.94 -7.90
C HIS A 41 12.46 -2.72 -7.15
N LEU A 42 11.66 -2.92 -6.10
CA LEU A 42 11.15 -1.81 -5.27
C LEU A 42 12.29 -1.10 -4.54
N LEU A 43 13.24 -1.85 -3.99
CA LEU A 43 14.41 -1.29 -3.31
C LEU A 43 15.30 -0.50 -4.28
N MET A 44 15.57 -1.03 -5.47
CA MET A 44 16.33 -0.32 -6.51
C MET A 44 15.62 0.96 -6.94
N PHE A 45 14.29 0.92 -7.13
CA PHE A 45 13.49 2.08 -7.46
C PHE A 45 13.52 3.14 -6.36
N HIS A 46 13.39 2.72 -5.10
CA HIS A 46 13.49 3.57 -3.92
C HIS A 46 14.83 4.32 -3.88
N ASN A 47 15.95 3.57 -3.96
CA ASN A 47 17.30 4.12 -3.91
C ASN A 47 17.59 5.06 -5.08
N LYS A 48 17.23 4.66 -6.31
CA LYS A 48 17.42 5.47 -7.53
C LYS A 48 16.72 6.83 -7.43
N ASN A 49 15.59 6.87 -6.74
CA ASN A 49 14.82 8.10 -6.58
C ASN A 49 15.17 8.88 -5.31
N ASN A 50 16.10 8.41 -4.48
CA ASN A 50 16.42 8.99 -3.17
C ASN A 50 15.14 9.21 -2.34
N ALA A 51 14.25 8.23 -2.34
CA ALA A 51 13.00 8.28 -1.59
C ALA A 51 13.24 7.99 -0.12
N LYS A 52 12.31 8.43 0.73
CA LYS A 52 12.29 8.11 2.16
C LYS A 52 11.22 7.10 2.50
N ALA A 53 10.19 7.05 1.68
CA ALA A 53 9.19 5.98 1.67
C ALA A 53 8.77 5.71 0.23
N THR A 54 8.60 4.44 -0.10
CA THR A 54 8.06 3.99 -1.39
C THR A 54 6.95 2.98 -1.10
N LEU A 55 5.77 3.19 -1.69
CA LEU A 55 4.71 2.20 -1.67
C LEU A 55 4.49 1.62 -3.07
N SER A 56 4.27 0.32 -3.14
CA SER A 56 3.84 -0.32 -4.38
C SER A 56 2.34 -0.11 -4.60
N VAL A 57 1.96 0.11 -5.85
CA VAL A 57 0.56 0.31 -6.24
C VAL A 57 0.21 -0.57 -7.43
N LEU A 58 -1.06 -0.95 -7.52
CA LEU A 58 -1.65 -1.65 -8.65
C LEU A 58 -2.68 -0.76 -9.32
N GLU A 59 -2.82 -0.92 -10.61
CA GLU A 59 -3.94 -0.34 -11.35
C GLU A 59 -5.18 -1.22 -11.16
N ASP A 60 -6.24 -0.65 -10.63
CA ASP A 60 -7.56 -1.28 -10.52
C ASP A 60 -8.57 -0.56 -11.41
N LYS A 61 -9.32 -1.34 -12.18
CA LYS A 61 -10.32 -0.85 -13.14
C LYS A 61 -11.69 -1.26 -12.70
N TYR A 62 -12.55 -0.27 -12.55
CA TYR A 62 -13.95 -0.47 -12.21
C TYR A 62 -14.85 0.16 -13.27
N GLN A 63 -15.66 -0.67 -13.90
CA GLN A 63 -16.68 -0.21 -14.84
C GLN A 63 -18.05 -0.11 -14.16
N VAL A 64 -18.66 1.07 -14.20
CA VAL A 64 -20.06 1.22 -13.81
C VAL A 64 -20.93 0.61 -14.90
N PRO A 65 -21.78 -0.40 -14.61
CA PRO A 65 -22.55 -1.10 -15.65
C PRO A 65 -23.75 -0.30 -16.16
N PHE A 66 -23.86 0.98 -15.79
CA PHE A 66 -24.96 1.89 -16.13
C PHE A 66 -24.43 3.22 -16.63
N GLY A 67 -25.30 4.01 -17.25
CA GLY A 67 -25.00 5.41 -17.55
C GLY A 67 -24.88 6.23 -16.27
N VAL A 68 -23.79 6.99 -16.15
CA VAL A 68 -23.55 7.92 -15.04
C VAL A 68 -23.99 9.31 -15.44
N VAL A 69 -24.78 9.92 -14.59
CA VAL A 69 -25.38 11.24 -14.81
C VAL A 69 -24.79 12.24 -13.82
N GLU A 70 -24.28 13.34 -14.32
CA GLU A 70 -23.92 14.49 -13.50
C GLU A 70 -25.00 15.57 -13.60
N THR A 71 -25.27 16.23 -12.48
CA THR A 71 -26.29 17.28 -12.41
C THR A 71 -25.76 18.55 -11.80
N LYS A 72 -26.32 19.69 -12.21
CA LYS A 72 -26.15 20.98 -11.56
C LYS A 72 -27.51 21.43 -11.02
N GLY A 73 -27.74 21.21 -9.75
CA GLY A 73 -29.10 21.28 -9.19
C GLY A 73 -29.99 20.16 -9.77
N ILE A 74 -31.08 20.52 -10.47
CA ILE A 74 -32.00 19.59 -11.15
C ILE A 74 -31.67 19.44 -12.65
N GLU A 75 -30.74 20.22 -13.17
CA GLU A 75 -30.38 20.23 -14.59
C GLU A 75 -29.35 19.19 -14.92
N LEU A 76 -29.53 18.46 -16.04
CA LEU A 76 -28.53 17.53 -16.56
C LEU A 76 -27.30 18.31 -17.00
N SER A 77 -26.13 17.95 -16.47
CA SER A 77 -24.83 18.52 -16.83
C SER A 77 -24.04 17.65 -17.80
N SER A 78 -23.96 16.35 -17.50
CA SER A 78 -23.30 15.37 -18.37
C SER A 78 -23.92 13.99 -18.24
N PHE A 79 -23.66 13.16 -19.27
CA PHE A 79 -24.08 11.76 -19.31
C PHE A 79 -22.95 10.94 -19.93
N ILE A 80 -22.48 9.93 -19.19
CA ILE A 80 -21.40 9.03 -19.65
C ILE A 80 -21.91 7.60 -19.55
N GLU A 81 -22.01 6.93 -20.68
CA GLU A 81 -22.48 5.54 -20.73
C GLU A 81 -21.36 4.59 -20.30
N LYS A 82 -21.63 3.79 -19.27
CA LYS A 82 -20.75 2.73 -18.73
C LYS A 82 -19.30 3.17 -18.56
N PRO A 83 -19.04 4.27 -17.84
CA PRO A 83 -17.67 4.75 -17.67
C PRO A 83 -16.79 3.74 -16.96
N GLU A 84 -15.52 3.67 -17.39
CA GLU A 84 -14.47 2.95 -16.70
C GLU A 84 -13.68 3.95 -15.84
N PHE A 85 -13.51 3.62 -14.56
CA PHE A 85 -12.66 4.36 -13.64
C PHE A 85 -11.40 3.55 -13.37
N VAL A 86 -10.26 4.23 -13.44
CA VAL A 86 -8.96 3.64 -13.19
C VAL A 86 -8.39 4.26 -11.91
N HIS A 87 -8.06 3.43 -10.93
CA HIS A 87 -7.48 3.85 -9.67
C HIS A 87 -6.16 3.13 -9.40
N GLN A 88 -5.25 3.81 -8.72
CA GLN A 88 -4.08 3.16 -8.13
C GLN A 88 -4.44 2.73 -6.71
N ILE A 89 -4.43 1.42 -6.47
CA ILE A 89 -4.68 0.84 -5.15
C ILE A 89 -3.37 0.44 -4.48
N ASN A 90 -3.35 0.51 -3.16
CA ASN A 90 -2.20 0.12 -2.35
C ASN A 90 -1.99 -1.40 -2.40
N ALA A 91 -0.81 -1.83 -2.84
CA ALA A 91 -0.47 -3.25 -2.94
C ALA A 91 0.02 -3.89 -1.63
N GLY A 92 0.15 -3.11 -0.56
CA GLY A 92 0.58 -3.63 0.75
C GLY A 92 2.07 -3.99 0.83
N ILE A 93 2.91 -3.43 -0.07
CA ILE A 93 4.37 -3.64 -0.08
C ILE A 93 5.05 -2.27 -0.06
N TYR A 94 6.02 -2.08 0.84
CA TYR A 94 6.63 -0.79 1.09
C TYR A 94 8.13 -0.91 1.30
N ILE A 95 8.87 0.16 0.96
CA ILE A 95 10.23 0.41 1.43
C ILE A 95 10.21 1.68 2.26
N LEU A 96 10.76 1.62 3.47
CA LEU A 96 10.85 2.75 4.39
C LEU A 96 12.29 2.96 4.83
N ASP A 97 12.80 4.17 4.69
CA ASP A 97 14.05 4.58 5.34
C ASP A 97 13.88 4.60 6.86
N PRO A 98 14.93 4.27 7.63
CA PRO A 98 14.86 4.29 9.10
C PRO A 98 14.39 5.61 9.69
N GLU A 99 14.66 6.73 9.03
CA GLU A 99 14.22 8.05 9.48
C GLU A 99 12.69 8.21 9.53
N ILE A 100 11.93 7.43 8.73
CA ILE A 100 10.46 7.42 8.78
C ILE A 100 9.96 6.82 10.10
N LEU A 101 10.72 5.86 10.66
CA LEU A 101 10.38 5.26 11.95
C LEU A 101 10.45 6.27 13.11
N ASN A 102 11.27 7.32 12.99
CA ASN A 102 11.37 8.40 13.98
C ASN A 102 10.09 9.24 14.08
N LEU A 103 9.17 9.11 13.12
CA LEU A 103 7.86 9.75 13.17
C LEU A 103 6.86 8.99 14.05
N LEU A 104 7.17 7.73 14.36
CA LEU A 104 6.30 6.87 15.16
C LEU A 104 6.46 7.18 16.64
N LYS A 105 5.33 7.23 17.34
CA LYS A 105 5.31 7.28 18.80
C LYS A 105 5.13 5.88 19.35
N LYS A 106 5.90 5.53 20.37
CA LYS A 106 5.78 4.25 21.04
C LYS A 106 4.36 4.06 21.58
N ASP A 107 3.82 2.85 21.44
CA ASP A 107 2.47 2.47 21.91
C ASP A 107 1.32 3.31 21.32
N TYR A 108 1.54 3.97 20.19
CA TYR A 108 0.52 4.76 19.48
C TYR A 108 0.00 4.00 18.26
N LYS A 109 -1.32 3.88 18.15
CA LYS A 109 -1.97 3.22 17.01
C LYS A 109 -1.92 4.13 15.79
N ILE A 110 -1.33 3.62 14.70
CA ILE A 110 -1.27 4.32 13.42
C ILE A 110 -1.27 3.29 12.27
N ASP A 111 -1.99 3.60 11.20
CA ASP A 111 -2.00 2.78 9.99
C ASP A 111 -1.00 3.32 8.97
N MET A 112 -0.54 2.45 8.06
CA MET A 112 0.47 2.79 7.06
C MET A 112 0.10 4.01 6.19
N PRO A 113 -1.13 4.16 5.68
CA PRO A 113 -1.49 5.37 4.94
C PRO A 113 -1.30 6.66 5.76
N SER A 114 -1.65 6.62 7.05
CA SER A 114 -1.47 7.77 7.96
C SER A 114 0.00 8.09 8.21
N LEU A 115 0.86 7.07 8.36
CA LEU A 115 2.31 7.26 8.48
C LEU A 115 2.91 7.89 7.22
N LEU A 116 2.53 7.40 6.04
CA LEU A 116 3.02 7.94 4.76
C LEU A 116 2.58 9.39 4.55
N MET A 117 1.34 9.72 4.91
CA MET A 117 0.84 11.10 4.86
C MET A 117 1.55 12.00 5.86
N LEU A 118 1.83 11.52 7.07
CA LEU A 118 2.63 12.24 8.07
C LEU A 118 4.05 12.49 7.56
N ALA A 119 4.69 11.49 6.96
CA ALA A 119 6.01 11.62 6.35
C ALA A 119 6.01 12.73 5.27
N LYS A 120 5.01 12.72 4.37
CA LYS A 120 4.84 13.75 3.35
C LYS A 120 4.65 15.15 3.96
N GLN A 121 3.84 15.29 5.02
CA GLN A 121 3.66 16.56 5.74
C GLN A 121 4.94 17.07 6.41
N ARG A 122 5.87 16.17 6.73
CA ARG A 122 7.21 16.47 7.27
C ARG A 122 8.26 16.68 6.18
N ASN A 123 7.83 16.87 4.92
CA ASN A 123 8.67 17.08 3.73
C ASN A 123 9.59 15.90 3.38
N HIS A 124 9.31 14.68 3.87
CA HIS A 124 10.00 13.51 3.36
C HIS A 124 9.49 13.15 1.95
N LYS A 125 10.41 12.68 1.11
CA LYS A 125 10.07 12.22 -0.25
C LYS A 125 9.37 10.87 -0.18
N VAL A 126 8.04 10.88 -0.36
CA VAL A 126 7.19 9.69 -0.46
C VAL A 126 6.79 9.49 -1.91
N ILE A 127 7.07 8.32 -2.48
CA ILE A 127 6.79 8.00 -3.88
C ILE A 127 5.99 6.71 -4.02
N VAL A 128 5.37 6.54 -5.19
CA VAL A 128 4.66 5.32 -5.57
C VAL A 128 5.44 4.57 -6.65
N CYS A 129 5.40 3.25 -6.62
CA CYS A 129 5.98 2.36 -7.62
C CYS A 129 4.87 1.45 -8.16
N PRO A 130 4.44 1.62 -9.41
CA PRO A 130 3.50 0.69 -10.05
C PRO A 130 4.12 -0.69 -10.18
N ILE A 131 3.35 -1.72 -9.85
CA ILE A 131 3.68 -3.13 -10.09
C ILE A 131 2.64 -3.72 -11.04
N HIS A 132 3.07 -4.66 -11.90
CA HIS A 132 2.22 -5.24 -12.94
C HIS A 132 2.16 -6.78 -12.84
N GLU A 133 2.97 -7.34 -11.96
CA GLU A 133 3.06 -8.76 -11.70
C GLU A 133 1.80 -9.27 -10.99
N TYR A 134 1.63 -10.59 -10.99
CA TYR A 134 0.55 -11.20 -10.25
C TYR A 134 0.57 -10.76 -8.79
N TRP A 135 -0.60 -10.35 -8.33
CA TRP A 135 -0.83 -9.93 -6.97
C TRP A 135 -2.26 -10.32 -6.54
N ILE A 136 -2.39 -10.79 -5.34
CA ILE A 136 -3.67 -11.07 -4.71
C ILE A 136 -3.58 -10.89 -3.20
N ASP A 137 -4.56 -10.22 -2.63
CA ASP A 137 -4.83 -10.18 -1.20
C ASP A 137 -5.68 -11.42 -0.83
N VAL A 138 -5.15 -12.28 0.03
CA VAL A 138 -5.80 -13.53 0.45
C VAL A 138 -6.57 -13.42 1.76
N GLY A 139 -6.88 -12.21 2.21
CA GLY A 139 -7.61 -11.94 3.46
C GLY A 139 -9.05 -12.46 3.48
N ILE A 140 -9.61 -12.85 2.32
CA ILE A 140 -10.94 -13.47 2.24
C ILE A 140 -10.85 -14.89 1.66
N PRO A 141 -11.73 -15.83 2.11
CA PRO A 141 -11.66 -17.24 1.73
C PRO A 141 -11.70 -17.51 0.22
N GLU A 142 -12.47 -16.76 -0.53
CA GLU A 142 -12.60 -16.87 -1.99
C GLU A 142 -11.27 -16.61 -2.69
N LYS A 143 -10.58 -15.53 -2.31
CA LYS A 143 -9.29 -15.16 -2.87
C LYS A 143 -8.19 -16.13 -2.43
N LEU A 144 -8.22 -16.61 -1.18
CA LEU A 144 -7.32 -17.66 -0.70
C LEU A 144 -7.46 -18.95 -1.54
N ASN A 145 -8.68 -19.36 -1.89
CA ASN A 145 -8.92 -20.53 -2.71
C ASN A 145 -8.41 -20.33 -4.16
N LEU A 146 -8.52 -19.13 -4.71
CA LEU A 146 -7.95 -18.79 -6.01
C LEU A 146 -6.42 -18.88 -5.98
N ALA A 147 -5.79 -18.32 -4.96
CA ALA A 147 -4.35 -18.38 -4.76
C ALA A 147 -3.84 -19.84 -4.65
N LYS A 148 -4.50 -20.68 -3.86
CA LYS A 148 -4.17 -22.10 -3.73
C LYS A 148 -4.21 -22.85 -5.06
N LYS A 149 -5.22 -22.61 -5.89
CA LYS A 149 -5.32 -23.23 -7.23
C LYS A 149 -4.16 -22.86 -8.14
N ARG A 150 -3.70 -21.60 -8.08
CA ARG A 150 -2.58 -21.14 -8.89
C ARG A 150 -1.25 -21.77 -8.47
N ILE A 151 -0.98 -21.89 -7.17
CA ILE A 151 0.26 -22.48 -6.65
C ILE A 151 0.36 -23.99 -6.93
N SER A 152 -0.80 -24.66 -7.13
CA SER A 152 -0.87 -26.10 -7.38
C SER A 152 -0.71 -26.47 -8.85
N GLN A 153 -0.57 -25.52 -9.74
CA GLN A 153 -0.28 -25.69 -11.19
C GLN A 153 1.20 -25.52 -11.48
#